data_553aa5549c9203d388ed27eb1f13045c
#
_entry.id   553aa5549c9203d388ed27eb1f13045c
#
_cell.length_a   1.000
_cell.length_b   1.000
_cell.length_c   1.000
_cell.angle_alpha   90.00
_cell.angle_beta   90.00
_cell.angle_gamma   90.00
#
_symmetry.space_group_name_H-M   'P 1'
#
loop_
_entity.id
_entity.type
_entity.pdbx_description
1 polymer ?
#
loop_
_entity_poly.entity_id
_entity_poly.type
_entity_poly.pdbx_seq_one_letter_code
_entity_poly.pdbx_strand_id
1 'polypeptide(L)'
;MKQFYPLSTFLTEYSEKNGVNAYRPVAVGRYGIRTRESIYSKELAKDYSKNKLIHKNTLTVGMGSVQIDIGVLTDDITYSVSPAYHTYKIAGVNAEYLRYCLECRNQDMFSRFVKRGSRQGKTIDLKRWMTYEIPVYDENRQQEIVDRLNRISELIEKRQEQLVQLSELVKSRFIELFGDPVSNPKDWDVVPLGKRCGIITGNTPSRSEPENYGEYIEWIKSDNINTPFTFITKAQECLSEAGFDKCRFVEAGSILMTCIAGSINCIGNVAVTDRRVAFNQQINAIVPEQDEVLYLYWLMQLSKPMIHRTINMALKGILSKSQLSEIAFPFPPITLQEQFATFVEQTDKSKLAVQKGLQELEILKKSLMQQYFG
;
A
#
# COMPACT_ATOMS: atom_id res chain seq x y z
N MET A 1 16.04 -34.81 -9.57
CA MET A 1 16.17 -34.71 -8.08
C MET A 1 16.71 -33.32 -7.72
N LYS A 2 16.38 -32.82 -6.51
CA LYS A 2 16.89 -31.55 -5.98
C LYS A 2 18.36 -31.71 -5.56
N GLN A 3 19.27 -30.94 -6.14
CA GLN A 3 20.70 -30.92 -5.79
C GLN A 3 21.05 -29.49 -5.32
N PHE A 4 22.10 -29.33 -4.53
CA PHE A 4 22.55 -28.07 -4.01
C PHE A 4 23.86 -27.64 -4.64
N TYR A 5 23.91 -26.37 -5.10
CA TYR A 5 25.10 -25.81 -5.72
C TYR A 5 25.35 -24.39 -5.19
N PRO A 6 26.62 -23.99 -5.00
CA PRO A 6 26.94 -22.62 -4.63
C PRO A 6 26.60 -21.66 -5.76
N LEU A 7 26.23 -20.42 -5.41
CA LEU A 7 25.91 -19.36 -6.38
C LEU A 7 27.04 -19.13 -7.39
N SER A 8 28.30 -19.30 -6.98
CA SER A 8 29.47 -19.20 -7.85
C SER A 8 29.46 -20.14 -9.04
N THR A 9 28.68 -21.23 -9.01
CA THR A 9 28.48 -22.13 -10.16
C THR A 9 27.77 -21.46 -11.32
N PHE A 10 26.87 -20.50 -11.03
CA PHE A 10 25.94 -19.92 -12.01
C PHE A 10 26.20 -18.44 -12.28
N LEU A 11 27.01 -17.77 -11.45
CA LEU A 11 27.20 -16.34 -11.47
C LEU A 11 28.64 -15.96 -11.81
N THR A 12 28.81 -15.17 -12.86
CA THR A 12 30.11 -14.58 -13.24
C THR A 12 30.01 -13.07 -13.16
N GLU A 13 30.81 -12.44 -12.29
CA GLU A 13 30.84 -10.99 -12.15
C GLU A 13 31.29 -10.33 -13.44
N TYR A 14 30.62 -9.26 -13.83
CA TYR A 14 31.03 -8.40 -14.94
C TYR A 14 30.72 -6.94 -14.64
N SER A 15 31.36 -6.06 -15.38
CA SER A 15 31.14 -4.62 -15.29
C SER A 15 31.34 -3.98 -16.64
N GLU A 16 30.26 -3.60 -17.30
CA GLU A 16 30.26 -2.89 -18.57
C GLU A 16 29.69 -1.49 -18.33
N LYS A 17 30.36 -0.44 -18.78
CA LYS A 17 29.95 0.94 -18.55
C LYS A 17 28.96 1.41 -19.61
N ASN A 18 28.00 2.25 -19.20
CA ASN A 18 27.05 2.90 -20.10
C ASN A 18 27.72 3.84 -21.13
N GLY A 19 28.92 4.35 -20.82
CA GLY A 19 29.76 5.12 -21.73
C GLY A 19 29.11 6.38 -22.29
N VAL A 20 28.39 6.23 -23.37
CA VAL A 20 27.72 7.32 -24.10
C VAL A 20 26.36 7.71 -23.49
N ASN A 21 26.01 7.20 -22.34
CA ASN A 21 24.72 7.48 -21.66
C ASN A 21 23.48 7.07 -22.48
N ALA A 22 23.61 6.04 -23.32
CA ALA A 22 22.57 5.65 -24.26
C ALA A 22 21.41 4.85 -23.64
N TYR A 23 21.63 4.24 -22.47
CA TYR A 23 20.67 3.31 -21.89
C TYR A 23 19.99 3.88 -20.64
N ARG A 24 18.68 3.67 -20.59
CA ARG A 24 17.80 4.17 -19.53
C ARG A 24 18.22 3.66 -18.15
N PRO A 25 18.34 4.54 -17.14
CA PRO A 25 18.67 4.12 -15.79
C PRO A 25 17.49 3.46 -15.09
N VAL A 26 17.77 2.37 -14.37
CA VAL A 26 16.82 1.68 -13.51
C VAL A 26 17.33 1.62 -12.08
N ALA A 27 16.41 1.37 -11.15
CA ALA A 27 16.73 1.10 -9.76
C ALA A 27 16.42 -0.37 -9.44
N VAL A 28 17.24 -0.96 -8.57
CA VAL A 28 17.01 -2.30 -8.02
C VAL A 28 16.72 -2.15 -6.53
N GLY A 29 15.65 -2.77 -6.08
CA GLY A 29 15.21 -2.66 -4.70
C GLY A 29 14.35 -3.85 -4.29
N ARG A 30 13.55 -3.68 -3.24
CA ARG A 30 12.68 -4.72 -2.67
C ARG A 30 11.79 -5.43 -3.71
N TYR A 31 11.42 -4.74 -4.79
CA TYR A 31 10.51 -5.24 -5.82
C TYR A 31 11.23 -5.53 -7.15
N GLY A 32 12.53 -5.87 -7.09
CA GLY A 32 13.34 -6.14 -8.27
C GLY A 32 13.73 -4.89 -9.03
N ILE A 33 13.84 -5.02 -10.37
CA ILE A 33 14.23 -3.93 -11.29
C ILE A 33 12.99 -3.08 -11.60
N ARG A 34 13.11 -1.75 -11.43
CA ARG A 34 12.05 -0.79 -11.78
C ARG A 34 12.65 0.43 -12.47
N THR A 35 11.90 1.03 -13.39
CA THR A 35 12.29 2.30 -13.99
C THR A 35 12.32 3.40 -12.91
N ARG A 36 13.25 4.34 -13.02
CA ARG A 36 13.41 5.39 -12.00
C ARG A 36 12.20 6.30 -11.92
N GLU A 37 11.53 6.58 -13.01
CA GLU A 37 10.33 7.42 -13.05
C GLU A 37 9.15 6.79 -12.28
N SER A 38 9.14 5.46 -12.15
CA SER A 38 8.12 4.78 -11.31
C SER A 38 8.36 4.92 -9.80
N ILE A 39 9.54 5.44 -9.41
CA ILE A 39 9.95 5.51 -7.98
C ILE A 39 10.18 6.96 -7.55
N TYR A 40 10.77 7.78 -8.42
CA TYR A 40 11.23 9.13 -8.11
C TYR A 40 10.56 10.16 -9.03
N SER A 41 10.10 11.25 -8.44
CA SER A 41 9.51 12.39 -9.18
C SER A 41 10.54 13.31 -9.84
N LYS A 42 11.84 13.11 -9.56
CA LYS A 42 12.94 13.94 -10.10
C LYS A 42 14.07 13.06 -10.58
N GLU A 43 14.77 13.49 -11.61
CA GLU A 43 16.04 12.88 -12.01
C GLU A 43 17.09 13.00 -10.89
N LEU A 44 17.78 11.90 -10.59
CA LEU A 44 18.78 11.83 -9.52
C LEU A 44 20.18 12.24 -9.99
N ALA A 45 20.45 12.20 -11.29
CA ALA A 45 21.73 12.62 -11.88
C ALA A 45 21.52 13.17 -13.29
N LYS A 46 22.40 14.09 -13.70
CA LYS A 46 22.44 14.64 -15.08
C LYS A 46 23.19 13.75 -16.06
N ASP A 47 24.04 12.86 -15.56
CA ASP A 47 24.91 11.99 -16.36
C ASP A 47 24.92 10.57 -15.76
N TYR A 48 24.62 9.59 -16.58
CA TYR A 48 24.61 8.17 -16.26
C TYR A 48 25.69 7.37 -17.01
N SER A 49 26.68 8.04 -17.59
CA SER A 49 27.80 7.39 -18.35
C SER A 49 28.61 6.42 -17.48
N LYS A 50 28.70 6.68 -16.18
CA LYS A 50 29.37 5.81 -15.20
C LYS A 50 28.55 4.61 -14.76
N ASN A 51 27.26 4.55 -15.08
CA ASN A 51 26.41 3.42 -14.78
C ASN A 51 26.94 2.14 -15.43
N LYS A 52 26.60 1.00 -14.83
CA LYS A 52 26.86 -0.32 -15.40
C LYS A 52 25.69 -0.76 -16.26
N LEU A 53 25.95 -1.38 -17.39
CA LEU A 53 24.93 -1.98 -18.24
C LEU A 53 24.47 -3.32 -17.65
N ILE A 54 23.20 -3.59 -17.77
CA ILE A 54 22.58 -4.88 -17.50
C ILE A 54 21.78 -5.34 -18.71
N HIS A 55 21.96 -6.60 -19.07
CA HIS A 55 21.35 -7.24 -20.22
C HIS A 55 20.48 -8.42 -19.76
N LYS A 56 19.79 -9.04 -20.70
CA LYS A 56 19.08 -10.30 -20.43
C LYS A 56 19.97 -11.31 -19.70
N ASN A 57 19.40 -12.02 -18.73
CA ASN A 57 20.08 -12.97 -17.85
C ASN A 57 21.20 -12.33 -17.01
N THR A 58 20.97 -11.09 -16.57
CA THR A 58 21.84 -10.43 -15.59
C THR A 58 21.18 -10.39 -14.23
N LEU A 59 21.95 -10.76 -13.22
CA LEU A 59 21.63 -10.53 -11.81
C LEU A 59 22.30 -9.25 -11.34
N THR A 60 21.54 -8.37 -10.73
CA THR A 60 22.02 -7.13 -10.09
C THR A 60 21.79 -7.23 -8.59
N VAL A 61 22.84 -6.97 -7.80
CA VAL A 61 22.81 -7.09 -6.35
C VAL A 61 23.21 -5.78 -5.70
N GLY A 62 22.40 -5.31 -4.74
CA GLY A 62 22.64 -4.10 -3.96
C GLY A 62 22.32 -4.28 -2.50
N MET A 63 22.59 -3.24 -1.69
CA MET A 63 22.33 -3.26 -0.26
C MET A 63 21.07 -2.48 0.06
N GLY A 64 20.02 -3.19 0.43
CA GLY A 64 18.78 -2.61 0.95
C GLY A 64 18.81 -2.40 2.47
N SER A 65 17.81 -1.71 2.99
CA SER A 65 17.70 -1.41 4.43
C SER A 65 17.39 -2.64 5.28
N VAL A 66 16.57 -3.55 4.78
CA VAL A 66 16.03 -4.73 5.49
C VAL A 66 16.23 -6.05 4.76
N GLN A 67 16.78 -6.02 3.55
CA GLN A 67 17.04 -7.19 2.70
C GLN A 67 18.19 -6.88 1.74
N ILE A 68 18.68 -7.91 1.03
CA ILE A 68 19.55 -7.73 -0.13
C ILE A 68 18.67 -7.30 -1.30
N ASP A 69 18.99 -6.19 -1.94
CA ASP A 69 18.30 -5.76 -3.16
C ASP A 69 18.76 -6.62 -4.33
N ILE A 70 17.84 -7.36 -4.91
CA ILE A 70 18.09 -8.32 -5.97
C ILE A 70 17.21 -7.99 -7.17
N GLY A 71 17.82 -7.89 -8.34
CA GLY A 71 17.10 -7.75 -9.59
C GLY A 71 17.66 -8.67 -10.66
N VAL A 72 16.82 -9.49 -11.27
CA VAL A 72 17.15 -10.32 -12.42
C VAL A 72 16.46 -9.75 -13.64
N LEU A 73 17.22 -9.44 -14.68
CA LEU A 73 16.69 -8.98 -15.97
C LEU A 73 16.47 -10.18 -16.87
N THR A 74 15.20 -10.49 -17.16
CA THR A 74 14.77 -11.62 -17.99
C THR A 74 14.39 -11.20 -19.40
N ASP A 75 14.01 -9.92 -19.57
CA ASP A 75 13.60 -9.35 -20.85
C ASP A 75 14.80 -9.04 -21.75
N ASP A 76 14.57 -9.05 -23.06
CA ASP A 76 15.59 -8.73 -24.05
C ASP A 76 15.71 -7.20 -24.24
N ILE A 77 16.00 -6.53 -23.13
CA ILE A 77 16.17 -5.08 -23.05
C ILE A 77 17.48 -4.80 -22.32
N THR A 78 18.17 -3.74 -22.70
CA THR A 78 19.36 -3.24 -22.00
C THR A 78 19.01 -2.02 -21.18
N TYR A 79 19.37 -2.05 -19.89
CA TYR A 79 19.24 -0.94 -18.96
C TYR A 79 20.59 -0.56 -18.35
N SER A 80 20.62 0.55 -17.64
CA SER A 80 21.79 0.92 -16.83
C SER A 80 21.44 1.01 -15.34
N VAL A 81 22.36 0.59 -14.48
CA VAL A 81 22.23 0.63 -13.01
C VAL A 81 23.37 1.42 -12.38
N SER A 82 23.15 1.98 -11.19
CA SER A 82 24.18 2.71 -10.46
C SER A 82 25.47 1.88 -10.31
N PRO A 83 26.65 2.50 -10.34
CA PRO A 83 27.93 1.82 -10.12
C PRO A 83 28.04 1.09 -8.78
N ALA A 84 27.20 1.46 -7.80
CA ALA A 84 27.17 0.84 -6.48
C ALA A 84 26.63 -0.59 -6.47
N TYR A 85 25.90 -1.00 -7.52
CA TYR A 85 25.42 -2.37 -7.63
C TYR A 85 26.51 -3.31 -8.17
N HIS A 86 26.45 -4.57 -7.74
CA HIS A 86 27.25 -5.65 -8.34
C HIS A 86 26.41 -6.35 -9.40
N THR A 87 27.02 -6.63 -10.54
CA THR A 87 26.36 -7.22 -11.72
C THR A 87 27.00 -8.54 -12.09
N TYR A 88 26.16 -9.58 -12.31
CA TYR A 88 26.59 -10.92 -12.62
C TYR A 88 25.85 -11.45 -13.85
N LYS A 89 26.57 -12.09 -14.77
CA LYS A 89 25.97 -12.91 -15.83
C LYS A 89 25.48 -14.22 -15.22
N ILE A 90 24.27 -14.65 -15.58
CA ILE A 90 23.66 -15.90 -15.17
C ILE A 90 23.88 -16.93 -16.28
N ALA A 91 24.43 -18.10 -15.94
CA ALA A 91 24.59 -19.23 -16.86
C ALA A 91 24.36 -20.55 -16.16
N GLY A 92 23.89 -21.59 -16.87
CA GLY A 92 23.69 -22.93 -16.35
C GLY A 92 22.47 -23.10 -15.42
N VAL A 93 21.65 -22.08 -15.28
CA VAL A 93 20.38 -22.11 -14.53
C VAL A 93 19.39 -21.17 -15.20
N ASN A 94 18.09 -21.48 -15.14
CA ASN A 94 17.04 -20.60 -15.62
C ASN A 94 17.03 -19.30 -14.78
N ALA A 95 17.11 -18.14 -15.42
CA ALA A 95 17.23 -16.84 -14.74
C ALA A 95 16.01 -16.50 -13.85
N GLU A 96 14.80 -16.80 -14.30
CA GLU A 96 13.60 -16.62 -13.50
C GLU A 96 13.50 -17.60 -12.32
N TYR A 97 13.92 -18.85 -12.54
CA TYR A 97 14.05 -19.82 -11.45
C TYR A 97 15.00 -19.30 -10.37
N LEU A 98 16.17 -18.80 -10.77
CA LEU A 98 17.14 -18.19 -9.86
C LEU A 98 16.54 -16.98 -9.12
N ARG A 99 15.81 -16.13 -9.82
CA ARG A 99 15.10 -14.98 -9.21
C ARG A 99 14.18 -15.42 -8.07
N TYR A 100 13.28 -16.37 -8.32
CA TYR A 100 12.38 -16.90 -7.29
C TYR A 100 13.12 -17.56 -6.12
N CYS A 101 14.18 -18.31 -6.42
CA CYS A 101 15.01 -18.93 -5.39
C CYS A 101 15.65 -17.90 -4.47
N LEU A 102 16.26 -16.86 -5.04
CA LEU A 102 16.91 -15.79 -4.29
C LEU A 102 15.90 -14.92 -3.51
N GLU A 103 14.72 -14.65 -4.07
CA GLU A 103 13.63 -13.96 -3.37
C GLU A 103 13.18 -14.76 -2.15
N CYS A 104 12.94 -16.06 -2.29
CA CYS A 104 12.53 -16.94 -1.19
C CYS A 104 13.55 -16.99 -0.04
N ARG A 105 14.82 -17.02 -0.39
CA ARG A 105 15.94 -17.17 0.57
C ARG A 105 16.56 -15.84 1.01
N ASN A 106 15.99 -14.70 0.59
CA ASN A 106 16.59 -13.39 0.81
C ASN A 106 16.88 -13.08 2.29
N GLN A 107 15.92 -13.38 3.19
CA GLN A 107 16.10 -13.11 4.63
C GLN A 107 17.20 -13.96 5.26
N ASP A 108 17.33 -15.22 4.85
CA ASP A 108 18.41 -16.09 5.29
C ASP A 108 19.77 -15.57 4.80
N MET A 109 19.87 -15.20 3.52
CA MET A 109 21.07 -14.57 2.95
C MET A 109 21.41 -13.24 3.63
N PHE A 110 20.40 -12.40 3.89
CA PHE A 110 20.59 -11.12 4.57
C PHE A 110 21.16 -11.32 5.99
N SER A 111 20.64 -12.27 6.74
CA SER A 111 21.10 -12.55 8.10
C SER A 111 22.53 -13.10 8.15
N ARG A 112 22.94 -13.90 7.16
CA ARG A 112 24.24 -14.58 7.12
C ARG A 112 25.37 -13.71 6.53
N PHE A 113 25.07 -12.87 5.55
CA PHE A 113 26.10 -12.23 4.73
C PHE A 113 26.14 -10.70 4.82
N VAL A 114 25.16 -10.08 5.49
CA VAL A 114 25.18 -8.64 5.71
C VAL A 114 25.85 -8.30 7.02
N LYS A 115 26.92 -7.49 6.94
CA LYS A 115 27.67 -6.99 8.10
C LYS A 115 27.26 -5.53 8.36
N ARG A 116 27.13 -5.17 9.64
CA ARG A 116 27.01 -3.77 10.07
C ARG A 116 28.39 -3.17 10.20
N GLY A 117 28.76 -2.24 9.32
CA GLY A 117 30.00 -1.49 9.43
C GLY A 117 29.87 -0.32 10.44
N SER A 118 30.93 -0.01 11.17
CA SER A 118 30.91 1.06 12.19
C SER A 118 30.86 2.48 11.59
N ARG A 119 31.23 2.69 10.32
CA ARG A 119 31.31 4.01 9.69
C ARG A 119 30.65 4.12 8.30
N GLN A 120 30.35 3.03 7.61
CA GLN A 120 29.87 3.01 6.22
C GLN A 120 28.50 2.35 6.03
N GLY A 121 27.75 2.08 7.11
CA GLY A 121 26.47 1.41 7.00
C GLY A 121 26.59 -0.11 6.79
N LYS A 122 25.59 -0.71 6.18
CA LYS A 122 25.53 -2.17 5.93
C LYS A 122 26.26 -2.52 4.63
N THR A 123 26.99 -3.62 4.63
CA THR A 123 27.68 -4.17 3.45
C THR A 123 27.42 -5.68 3.32
N ILE A 124 27.42 -6.17 2.09
CA ILE A 124 27.31 -7.59 1.79
C ILE A 124 28.73 -8.20 1.69
N ASP A 125 28.97 -9.28 2.39
CA ASP A 125 30.18 -10.10 2.20
C ASP A 125 30.01 -10.96 0.93
N LEU A 126 30.27 -10.35 -0.23
CA LEU A 126 30.04 -11.00 -1.53
C LEU A 126 30.84 -12.28 -1.74
N LYS A 127 32.07 -12.36 -1.19
CA LYS A 127 32.89 -13.59 -1.32
C LYS A 127 32.20 -14.75 -0.62
N ARG A 128 31.73 -14.55 0.60
CA ARG A 128 30.95 -15.57 1.32
C ARG A 128 29.58 -15.78 0.72
N TRP A 129 28.91 -14.74 0.24
CA TRP A 129 27.60 -14.86 -0.41
C TRP A 129 27.66 -15.76 -1.65
N MET A 130 28.73 -15.71 -2.44
CA MET A 130 28.94 -16.58 -3.61
C MET A 130 29.09 -18.08 -3.25
N THR A 131 29.39 -18.41 -1.99
CA THR A 131 29.41 -19.80 -1.50
C THR A 131 28.05 -20.29 -0.99
N TYR A 132 27.02 -19.44 -1.02
CA TYR A 132 25.68 -19.80 -0.59
C TYR A 132 25.09 -20.86 -1.51
N GLU A 133 24.66 -21.97 -0.94
CA GLU A 133 24.11 -23.10 -1.69
C GLU A 133 22.61 -22.90 -1.93
N ILE A 134 22.21 -23.04 -3.18
CA ILE A 134 20.82 -23.01 -3.62
C ILE A 134 20.37 -24.38 -4.15
N PRO A 135 19.09 -24.75 -3.95
CA PRO A 135 18.53 -25.94 -4.57
C PRO A 135 18.39 -25.72 -6.08
N VAL A 136 18.78 -26.71 -6.85
CA VAL A 136 18.66 -26.71 -8.31
C VAL A 136 18.06 -28.03 -8.77
N TYR A 137 17.06 -27.95 -9.63
CA TYR A 137 16.45 -29.07 -10.31
C TYR A 137 16.98 -29.15 -11.74
N ASP A 138 16.65 -30.25 -12.45
CA ASP A 138 16.87 -30.31 -13.89
C ASP A 138 16.09 -29.22 -14.64
N GLU A 139 16.53 -28.92 -15.86
CA GLU A 139 16.04 -27.79 -16.66
C GLU A 139 14.52 -27.84 -16.87
N ASN A 140 13.96 -29.02 -17.21
CA ASN A 140 12.53 -29.18 -17.38
C ASN A 140 11.74 -28.84 -16.11
N ARG A 141 12.26 -29.32 -14.97
CA ARG A 141 11.62 -29.03 -13.67
C ARG A 141 11.76 -27.57 -13.25
N GLN A 142 12.87 -26.92 -13.56
CA GLN A 142 13.01 -25.47 -13.35
C GLN A 142 11.94 -24.72 -14.14
N GLN A 143 11.74 -25.05 -15.42
CA GLN A 143 10.75 -24.39 -16.26
C GLN A 143 9.31 -24.63 -15.75
N GLU A 144 8.96 -25.86 -15.34
CA GLU A 144 7.66 -26.15 -14.72
C GLU A 144 7.40 -25.30 -13.46
N ILE A 145 8.42 -25.12 -12.62
CA ILE A 145 8.32 -24.30 -11.40
C ILE A 145 8.11 -22.83 -11.76
N VAL A 146 8.88 -22.32 -12.70
CA VAL A 146 8.76 -20.94 -13.21
C VAL A 146 7.37 -20.68 -13.77
N ASP A 147 6.89 -21.54 -14.67
CA ASP A 147 5.57 -21.40 -15.31
C ASP A 147 4.45 -21.37 -14.27
N ARG A 148 4.55 -22.23 -13.24
CA ARG A 148 3.56 -22.28 -12.15
C ARG A 148 3.58 -21.01 -11.30
N LEU A 149 4.77 -20.53 -10.92
CA LEU A 149 4.91 -19.33 -10.10
C LEU A 149 4.55 -18.05 -10.88
N ASN A 150 4.88 -17.99 -12.17
CA ASN A 150 4.49 -16.89 -13.05
C ASN A 150 2.97 -16.83 -13.19
N ARG A 151 2.31 -17.96 -13.45
CA ARG A 151 0.84 -18.00 -13.53
C ARG A 151 0.15 -17.49 -12.27
N ILE A 152 0.67 -17.86 -11.08
CA ILE A 152 0.13 -17.36 -9.80
C ILE A 152 0.40 -15.86 -9.66
N SER A 153 1.58 -15.39 -10.05
CA SER A 153 1.93 -13.95 -10.00
C SER A 153 1.03 -13.12 -10.90
N GLU A 154 0.77 -13.57 -12.12
CA GLU A 154 -0.17 -12.94 -13.05
C GLU A 154 -1.61 -12.89 -12.49
N LEU A 155 -2.05 -13.96 -11.81
CA LEU A 155 -3.37 -13.97 -11.17
C LEU A 155 -3.45 -12.98 -10.01
N ILE A 156 -2.37 -12.85 -9.22
CA ILE A 156 -2.25 -11.85 -8.14
C ILE A 156 -2.36 -10.45 -8.73
N GLU A 157 -1.59 -10.12 -9.77
CA GLU A 157 -1.64 -8.82 -10.44
C GLU A 157 -3.04 -8.51 -10.99
N LYS A 158 -3.67 -9.45 -11.69
CA LYS A 158 -5.04 -9.29 -12.19
C LYS A 158 -6.06 -9.05 -11.09
N ARG A 159 -5.93 -9.71 -9.93
CA ARG A 159 -6.81 -9.46 -8.77
C ARG A 159 -6.59 -8.08 -8.17
N GLN A 160 -5.34 -7.60 -8.09
CA GLN A 160 -5.04 -6.24 -7.65
C GLN A 160 -5.62 -5.19 -8.60
N GLU A 161 -5.44 -5.36 -9.91
CA GLU A 161 -6.07 -4.51 -10.92
C GLU A 161 -7.60 -4.50 -10.82
N GLN A 162 -8.21 -5.67 -10.61
CA GLN A 162 -9.66 -5.80 -10.46
C GLN A 162 -10.18 -5.00 -9.23
N LEU A 163 -9.45 -4.98 -8.11
CA LEU A 163 -9.80 -4.16 -6.94
C LEU A 163 -9.74 -2.66 -7.27
N VAL A 164 -8.74 -2.22 -8.01
CA VAL A 164 -8.64 -0.83 -8.48
C VAL A 164 -9.82 -0.48 -9.39
N GLN A 165 -10.12 -1.33 -10.38
CA GLN A 165 -11.23 -1.13 -11.31
C GLN A 165 -12.59 -1.06 -10.61
N LEU A 166 -12.85 -1.92 -9.61
CA LEU A 166 -14.08 -1.88 -8.82
C LEU A 166 -14.19 -0.57 -8.02
N SER A 167 -13.08 0.00 -7.56
CA SER A 167 -13.09 1.28 -6.85
C SER A 167 -13.36 2.45 -7.81
N GLU A 168 -12.74 2.45 -8.99
CA GLU A 168 -13.01 3.47 -10.02
C GLU A 168 -14.45 3.35 -10.58
N LEU A 169 -15.01 2.15 -10.61
CA LEU A 169 -16.39 1.94 -11.03
C LEU A 169 -17.38 2.65 -10.08
N VAL A 170 -17.19 2.52 -8.77
CA VAL A 170 -18.04 3.23 -7.78
C VAL A 170 -17.90 4.73 -7.92
N LYS A 171 -16.67 5.24 -8.08
CA LYS A 171 -16.42 6.66 -8.31
C LYS A 171 -17.11 7.16 -9.59
N SER A 172 -16.99 6.42 -10.68
CA SER A 172 -17.63 6.77 -11.94
C SER A 172 -19.16 6.78 -11.80
N ARG A 173 -19.73 5.82 -11.07
CA ARG A 173 -21.17 5.79 -10.79
C ARG A 173 -21.63 6.95 -9.94
N PHE A 174 -20.82 7.39 -8.94
CA PHE A 174 -21.11 8.60 -8.19
C PHE A 174 -21.18 9.81 -9.10
N ILE A 175 -20.17 10.02 -9.95
CA ILE A 175 -20.10 11.16 -10.88
C ILE A 175 -21.25 11.12 -11.90
N GLU A 176 -21.62 9.95 -12.40
CA GLU A 176 -22.76 9.78 -13.30
C GLU A 176 -24.09 10.22 -12.65
N LEU A 177 -24.35 9.76 -11.43
CA LEU A 177 -25.60 10.04 -10.72
C LEU A 177 -25.65 11.47 -10.18
N PHE A 178 -24.55 11.97 -9.61
CA PHE A 178 -24.57 13.20 -8.82
C PHE A 178 -23.75 14.34 -9.43
N GLY A 179 -22.85 14.05 -10.38
CA GLY A 179 -21.85 15.00 -10.86
C GLY A 179 -20.65 15.13 -9.94
N ASP A 180 -19.68 15.94 -10.31
CA ASP A 180 -18.54 16.29 -9.45
C ASP A 180 -19.03 17.18 -8.28
N PRO A 181 -18.82 16.77 -7.02
CA PRO A 181 -19.34 17.48 -5.86
C PRO A 181 -18.73 18.88 -5.66
N VAL A 182 -17.56 19.14 -6.27
CA VAL A 182 -16.89 20.45 -6.16
C VAL A 182 -17.49 21.46 -7.13
N SER A 183 -17.79 21.05 -8.36
CA SER A 183 -18.37 21.90 -9.41
C SER A 183 -19.89 21.88 -9.45
N ASN A 184 -20.52 20.87 -8.85
CA ASN A 184 -21.97 20.65 -8.78
C ASN A 184 -22.69 20.86 -10.14
N PRO A 185 -22.31 20.15 -11.20
CA PRO A 185 -22.83 20.41 -12.55
C PRO A 185 -24.30 20.06 -12.72
N LYS A 186 -24.91 19.40 -11.74
CA LYS A 186 -26.34 19.03 -11.71
C LYS A 186 -27.21 19.99 -10.90
N ASP A 187 -26.59 21.03 -10.36
CA ASP A 187 -27.26 22.12 -9.62
C ASP A 187 -28.10 21.62 -8.44
N TRP A 188 -27.55 20.60 -7.72
CA TRP A 188 -28.16 20.13 -6.48
C TRP A 188 -28.13 21.19 -5.39
N ASP A 189 -29.11 21.18 -4.48
CA ASP A 189 -29.13 22.07 -3.31
C ASP A 189 -27.84 21.93 -2.49
N VAL A 190 -27.17 23.06 -2.29
CA VAL A 190 -25.90 23.11 -1.52
C VAL A 190 -26.19 23.58 -0.11
N VAL A 191 -25.92 22.73 0.87
CA VAL A 191 -26.27 22.95 2.28
C VAL A 191 -25.04 22.70 3.16
N PRO A 192 -24.80 23.56 4.21
CA PRO A 192 -23.76 23.28 5.21
C PRO A 192 -23.93 21.88 5.87
N LEU A 193 -22.82 21.14 6.01
CA LEU A 193 -22.85 19.77 6.54
C LEU A 193 -23.54 19.69 7.91
N GLY A 194 -23.28 20.64 8.79
CA GLY A 194 -23.86 20.68 10.13
C GLY A 194 -25.37 20.93 10.18
N LYS A 195 -26.03 21.21 9.04
CA LYS A 195 -27.49 21.26 8.93
C LYS A 195 -28.12 19.93 8.51
N ARG A 196 -27.30 18.97 8.09
CA ARG A 196 -27.71 17.64 7.58
C ARG A 196 -27.20 16.50 8.45
N CYS A 197 -26.15 16.77 9.24
CA CYS A 197 -25.45 15.75 10.03
C CYS A 197 -25.07 16.29 11.41
N GLY A 198 -25.22 15.48 12.42
CA GLY A 198 -24.59 15.72 13.71
C GLY A 198 -23.06 15.60 13.59
N ILE A 199 -22.31 16.51 14.20
CA ILE A 199 -20.82 16.42 14.22
C ILE A 199 -20.35 16.32 15.66
N ILE A 200 -19.56 15.25 15.95
CA ILE A 200 -19.07 14.94 17.28
C ILE A 200 -17.55 14.83 17.23
N THR A 201 -16.84 15.66 18.00
CA THR A 201 -15.37 15.51 18.17
C THR A 201 -15.08 14.47 19.22
N GLY A 202 -14.17 13.53 18.92
CA GLY A 202 -13.73 12.52 19.89
C GLY A 202 -12.91 13.11 21.04
N ASN A 203 -12.56 12.28 21.98
CA ASN A 203 -11.69 12.65 23.10
C ASN A 203 -10.79 11.49 23.55
N THR A 204 -9.80 11.81 24.37
CA THR A 204 -8.86 10.83 24.93
C THR A 204 -8.99 10.84 26.44
N PRO A 205 -9.29 9.70 27.06
CA PRO A 205 -9.20 9.56 28.54
C PRO A 205 -7.75 9.78 29.00
N SER A 206 -7.59 10.19 30.25
CA SER A 206 -6.26 10.39 30.82
C SER A 206 -5.41 9.13 30.77
N ARG A 207 -4.20 9.25 30.21
CA ARG A 207 -3.20 8.16 30.18
C ARG A 207 -2.58 7.89 31.57
N SER A 208 -2.68 8.84 32.50
CA SER A 208 -2.24 8.64 33.88
C SER A 208 -3.20 7.79 34.72
N GLU A 209 -4.36 7.46 34.17
CA GLU A 209 -5.38 6.62 34.78
C GLU A 209 -5.49 5.31 33.98
N PRO A 210 -4.67 4.27 34.30
CA PRO A 210 -4.66 3.02 33.53
C PRO A 210 -6.01 2.29 33.50
N GLU A 211 -6.86 2.51 34.52
CA GLU A 211 -8.22 1.97 34.63
C GLU A 211 -9.16 2.42 33.48
N ASN A 212 -8.82 3.48 32.76
CA ASN A 212 -9.59 3.91 31.58
C ASN A 212 -9.41 2.97 30.38
N TYR A 213 -8.40 2.12 30.38
CA TYR A 213 -8.02 1.26 29.25
C TYR A 213 -8.31 -0.21 29.60
N GLY A 214 -8.89 -0.96 28.65
CA GLY A 214 -9.33 -2.34 28.86
C GLY A 214 -9.82 -2.97 27.57
N GLU A 215 -10.85 -3.81 27.63
CA GLU A 215 -11.39 -4.56 26.48
C GLU A 215 -12.89 -4.34 26.23
N TYR A 216 -13.47 -3.29 26.84
CA TYR A 216 -14.93 -3.09 26.79
C TYR A 216 -15.39 -2.54 25.43
N ILE A 217 -14.71 -1.51 24.89
CA ILE A 217 -15.08 -0.89 23.61
C ILE A 217 -13.84 -0.49 22.82
N GLU A 218 -13.87 -0.66 21.50
CA GLU A 218 -12.80 -0.21 20.62
C GLU A 218 -12.65 1.32 20.64
N TRP A 219 -11.40 1.78 20.71
CA TRP A 219 -11.06 3.18 20.67
C TRP A 219 -10.29 3.51 19.40
N ILE A 220 -11.02 4.07 18.43
CA ILE A 220 -10.57 4.32 17.07
C ILE A 220 -9.59 5.48 17.01
N LYS A 221 -8.51 5.28 16.25
CA LYS A 221 -7.49 6.27 15.91
C LYS A 221 -7.41 6.45 14.41
N SER A 222 -6.60 7.44 13.97
CA SER A 222 -6.48 7.77 12.54
C SER A 222 -5.95 6.63 11.67
N ASP A 223 -5.17 5.69 12.21
CA ASP A 223 -4.70 4.50 11.50
C ASP A 223 -5.84 3.51 11.16
N ASN A 224 -6.88 3.45 11.98
CA ASN A 224 -8.08 2.64 11.71
C ASN A 224 -8.96 3.22 10.60
N ILE A 225 -8.82 4.52 10.29
CA ILE A 225 -9.53 5.24 9.23
C ILE A 225 -8.72 5.25 7.94
N ASN A 226 -7.40 5.31 8.05
CA ASN A 226 -6.48 5.33 6.91
C ASN A 226 -6.33 3.92 6.29
N THR A 227 -7.38 3.43 5.70
CA THR A 227 -7.56 2.08 5.17
C THR A 227 -8.10 2.15 3.74
N PRO A 228 -7.82 1.16 2.87
CA PRO A 228 -8.43 1.07 1.54
C PRO A 228 -9.89 0.59 1.58
N PHE A 229 -10.45 0.31 2.76
CA PHE A 229 -11.81 -0.19 2.95
C PHE A 229 -12.79 0.92 3.26
N THR A 230 -14.06 0.69 2.93
CA THR A 230 -15.17 1.58 3.29
C THR A 230 -15.35 1.65 4.82
N PHE A 231 -15.17 0.54 5.51
CA PHE A 231 -15.38 0.43 6.96
C PHE A 231 -14.08 0.53 7.76
N ILE A 232 -14.20 0.98 9.01
CA ILE A 232 -13.09 1.05 9.97
C ILE A 232 -12.46 -0.32 10.20
N THR A 233 -11.14 -0.33 10.40
CA THR A 233 -10.45 -1.55 10.82
C THR A 233 -10.61 -1.78 12.32
N LYS A 234 -10.30 -3.00 12.79
CA LYS A 234 -10.30 -3.32 14.23
C LYS A 234 -9.24 -2.49 14.95
N ALA A 235 -9.62 -1.86 16.06
CA ALA A 235 -8.68 -1.11 16.88
C ALA A 235 -7.74 -2.05 17.64
N GLN A 236 -6.49 -1.64 17.79
CA GLN A 236 -5.51 -2.34 18.63
C GLN A 236 -5.68 -2.00 20.11
N GLU A 237 -6.32 -0.88 20.42
CA GLU A 237 -6.50 -0.37 21.77
C GLU A 237 -7.98 -0.17 22.04
N CYS A 238 -8.41 -0.63 23.21
CA CYS A 238 -9.78 -0.52 23.67
C CYS A 238 -9.84 0.23 25.02
N LEU A 239 -11.00 0.77 25.33
CA LEU A 239 -11.29 1.37 26.64
C LEU A 239 -11.96 0.35 27.55
N SER A 240 -11.80 0.53 28.85
CA SER A 240 -12.63 -0.12 29.86
C SER A 240 -14.01 0.53 29.91
N GLU A 241 -14.92 -0.01 30.70
CA GLU A 241 -16.23 0.60 30.97
C GLU A 241 -16.07 2.00 31.60
N ALA A 242 -15.17 2.16 32.58
CA ALA A 242 -14.86 3.45 33.20
C ALA A 242 -14.27 4.46 32.21
N GLY A 243 -13.46 4.02 31.26
CA GLY A 243 -12.93 4.86 30.19
C GLY A 243 -14.00 5.23 29.16
N PHE A 244 -14.92 4.31 28.87
CA PHE A 244 -16.05 4.56 27.98
C PHE A 244 -16.99 5.63 28.51
N ASP A 245 -17.32 5.61 29.80
CA ASP A 245 -18.17 6.61 30.45
C ASP A 245 -17.63 8.04 30.33
N LYS A 246 -16.32 8.18 30.16
CA LYS A 246 -15.62 9.47 29.96
C LYS A 246 -15.47 9.83 28.49
N CYS A 247 -15.83 8.93 27.55
CA CYS A 247 -15.59 9.10 26.12
C CYS A 247 -16.87 9.34 25.32
N ARG A 248 -16.68 10.01 24.20
CA ARG A 248 -17.71 10.14 23.17
C ARG A 248 -17.62 8.92 22.25
N PHE A 249 -18.78 8.46 21.85
CA PHE A 249 -18.93 7.31 20.97
C PHE A 249 -19.94 7.60 19.85
N VAL A 250 -19.97 6.74 18.86
CA VAL A 250 -21.01 6.70 17.82
C VAL A 250 -21.43 5.26 17.55
N GLU A 251 -22.64 5.14 17.04
CA GLU A 251 -23.21 3.88 16.59
C GLU A 251 -22.73 3.51 15.19
N ALA A 252 -23.06 2.29 14.74
CA ALA A 252 -22.92 1.90 13.35
C ALA A 252 -23.67 2.88 12.42
N GLY A 253 -23.15 3.09 11.19
CA GLY A 253 -23.72 4.02 10.23
C GLY A 253 -23.26 5.46 10.41
N SER A 254 -22.22 5.72 11.18
CA SER A 254 -21.55 7.02 11.28
C SER A 254 -20.27 7.06 10.41
N ILE A 255 -19.80 8.24 10.03
CA ILE A 255 -18.56 8.42 9.29
C ILE A 255 -17.53 9.05 10.21
N LEU A 256 -16.40 8.40 10.40
CA LEU A 256 -15.27 8.93 11.13
C LEU A 256 -14.32 9.62 10.16
N MET A 257 -13.97 10.88 10.41
CA MET A 257 -13.04 11.68 9.61
C MET A 257 -11.82 12.07 10.42
N THR A 258 -10.63 11.80 9.89
CA THR A 258 -9.38 12.34 10.46
C THR A 258 -9.31 13.84 10.23
N CYS A 259 -9.27 14.62 11.31
CA CYS A 259 -9.32 16.08 11.27
C CYS A 259 -8.05 16.75 11.79
N ILE A 260 -7.17 16.02 12.47
CA ILE A 260 -5.86 16.52 12.96
C ILE A 260 -4.79 15.52 12.57
N ALA A 261 -3.82 15.96 11.76
CA ALA A 261 -2.68 15.13 11.36
C ALA A 261 -1.44 15.99 11.03
N GLY A 262 -0.26 15.37 11.08
CA GLY A 262 1.00 16.00 10.66
C GLY A 262 1.14 16.15 9.15
N SER A 263 0.34 15.44 8.36
CA SER A 263 0.30 15.52 6.89
C SER A 263 -1.10 15.90 6.44
N ILE A 264 -1.19 16.86 5.52
CA ILE A 264 -2.47 17.27 4.91
C ILE A 264 -3.15 16.08 4.21
N ASN A 265 -2.39 15.17 3.66
CA ASN A 265 -2.93 13.99 2.95
C ASN A 265 -3.74 13.05 3.85
N CYS A 266 -3.50 13.08 5.17
CA CYS A 266 -4.25 12.30 6.15
C CYS A 266 -5.55 12.99 6.59
N ILE A 267 -5.64 14.32 6.48
CA ILE A 267 -6.83 15.08 6.86
C ILE A 267 -7.91 14.88 5.80
N GLY A 268 -9.14 14.65 6.24
CA GLY A 268 -10.25 14.33 5.34
C GLY A 268 -10.29 12.85 4.91
N ASN A 269 -9.40 11.98 5.43
CA ASN A 269 -9.60 10.54 5.30
C ASN A 269 -10.82 10.14 6.12
N VAL A 270 -11.67 9.31 5.54
CA VAL A 270 -12.93 8.87 6.13
C VAL A 270 -13.09 7.37 6.08
N ALA A 271 -13.81 6.83 7.09
CA ALA A 271 -14.30 5.45 7.09
C ALA A 271 -15.65 5.39 7.79
N VAL A 272 -16.49 4.41 7.42
CA VAL A 272 -17.82 4.18 8.00
C VAL A 272 -17.70 3.26 9.20
N THR A 273 -18.48 3.51 10.24
CA THR A 273 -18.60 2.60 11.38
C THR A 273 -19.63 1.51 11.09
N ASP A 274 -19.27 0.25 11.30
CA ASP A 274 -20.15 -0.93 11.20
C ASP A 274 -20.59 -1.44 12.58
N ARG A 275 -20.12 -0.77 13.64
CA ARG A 275 -20.39 -1.08 15.06
C ARG A 275 -20.23 0.16 15.92
N ARG A 276 -20.71 0.07 17.17
CA ARG A 276 -20.48 1.12 18.18
C ARG A 276 -18.99 1.21 18.52
N VAL A 277 -18.42 2.44 18.49
CA VAL A 277 -17.01 2.70 18.79
C VAL A 277 -16.82 4.04 19.47
N ALA A 278 -15.83 4.13 20.38
CA ALA A 278 -15.27 5.38 20.85
C ALA A 278 -14.12 5.81 19.92
N PHE A 279 -13.73 7.08 19.92
CA PHE A 279 -12.69 7.61 19.04
C PHE A 279 -11.95 8.79 19.67
N ASN A 280 -10.70 9.00 19.21
CA ASN A 280 -9.81 10.00 19.78
C ASN A 280 -10.12 11.44 19.29
N GLN A 281 -9.51 12.45 19.93
CA GLN A 281 -9.72 13.88 19.61
C GLN A 281 -9.20 14.31 18.23
N GLN A 282 -8.47 13.47 17.50
CA GLN A 282 -8.02 13.74 16.13
C GLN A 282 -9.12 13.50 15.10
N ILE A 283 -10.23 12.93 15.53
CA ILE A 283 -11.33 12.47 14.69
C ILE A 283 -12.58 13.28 15.02
N ASN A 284 -13.28 13.72 13.96
CA ASN A 284 -14.67 14.12 14.04
C ASN A 284 -15.55 13.02 13.44
N ALA A 285 -16.60 12.66 14.15
CA ALA A 285 -17.65 11.80 13.63
C ALA A 285 -18.73 12.66 12.97
N ILE A 286 -19.17 12.25 11.78
CA ILE A 286 -20.30 12.78 11.04
C ILE A 286 -21.41 11.75 11.17
N VAL A 287 -22.50 12.14 11.85
CA VAL A 287 -23.66 11.28 12.11
C VAL A 287 -24.78 11.72 11.18
N PRO A 288 -25.12 10.94 10.14
CA PRO A 288 -26.21 11.25 9.23
C PRO A 288 -27.55 11.35 9.94
N GLU A 289 -28.39 12.33 9.61
CA GLU A 289 -29.74 12.46 10.14
C GLU A 289 -30.81 12.08 9.12
N GLN A 290 -30.59 12.38 7.85
CA GLN A 290 -31.57 12.21 6.78
C GLN A 290 -30.98 11.63 5.51
N ASP A 291 -29.65 11.56 5.41
CA ASP A 291 -28.93 11.19 4.20
C ASP A 291 -28.34 9.78 4.32
N GLU A 292 -28.13 9.13 3.18
CA GLU A 292 -27.53 7.84 3.09
C GLU A 292 -26.02 7.86 3.43
N VAL A 293 -25.60 7.01 4.34
CA VAL A 293 -24.22 7.00 4.86
C VAL A 293 -23.18 6.73 3.77
N LEU A 294 -23.46 5.84 2.82
CA LEU A 294 -22.53 5.53 1.72
C LEU A 294 -22.45 6.65 0.70
N TYR A 295 -23.54 7.38 0.47
CA TYR A 295 -23.50 8.62 -0.31
C TYR A 295 -22.57 9.64 0.36
N LEU A 296 -22.78 9.92 1.65
CA LEU A 296 -21.96 10.88 2.40
C LEU A 296 -20.49 10.47 2.46
N TYR A 297 -20.21 9.19 2.64
CA TYR A 297 -18.83 8.66 2.61
C TYR A 297 -18.13 9.01 1.29
N TRP A 298 -18.77 8.72 0.16
CA TRP A 298 -18.20 9.00 -1.15
C TRP A 298 -18.16 10.50 -1.46
N LEU A 299 -19.16 11.25 -0.99
CA LEU A 299 -19.15 12.72 -1.05
C LEU A 299 -17.91 13.27 -0.36
N MET A 300 -17.59 12.84 0.87
CA MET A 300 -16.39 13.27 1.60
C MET A 300 -15.10 12.87 0.89
N GLN A 301 -15.02 11.64 0.38
CA GLN A 301 -13.86 11.16 -0.37
C GLN A 301 -13.56 12.01 -1.61
N LEU A 302 -14.57 12.32 -2.40
CA LEU A 302 -14.44 13.08 -3.64
C LEU A 302 -14.27 14.58 -3.40
N SER A 303 -14.78 15.10 -2.28
CA SER A 303 -14.65 16.50 -1.88
C SER A 303 -13.37 16.81 -1.11
N LYS A 304 -12.47 15.84 -0.92
CA LYS A 304 -11.23 16.05 -0.16
C LYS A 304 -10.40 17.25 -0.61
N PRO A 305 -10.23 17.55 -1.92
CA PRO A 305 -9.54 18.76 -2.36
C PRO A 305 -10.22 20.05 -1.90
N MET A 306 -11.55 20.07 -1.83
CA MET A 306 -12.33 21.21 -1.32
C MET A 306 -12.13 21.36 0.20
N ILE A 307 -12.18 20.27 0.95
CA ILE A 307 -11.93 20.23 2.40
C ILE A 307 -10.52 20.76 2.70
N HIS A 308 -9.50 20.35 1.92
CA HIS A 308 -8.13 20.80 2.11
C HIS A 308 -7.94 22.32 1.93
N ARG A 309 -8.75 22.98 1.11
CA ARG A 309 -8.68 24.46 0.93
C ARG A 309 -9.09 25.23 2.17
N THR A 310 -9.85 24.62 3.09
CA THR A 310 -10.28 25.25 4.35
C THR A 310 -9.27 25.12 5.48
N ILE A 311 -8.18 24.33 5.28
CA ILE A 311 -7.21 23.98 6.31
C ILE A 311 -6.04 24.94 6.31
N ASN A 312 -5.73 25.51 7.48
CA ASN A 312 -4.52 26.29 7.68
C ASN A 312 -3.37 25.37 8.14
N MET A 313 -2.32 25.26 7.32
CA MET A 313 -1.15 24.41 7.56
C MET A 313 0.01 25.12 8.30
N ALA A 314 -0.19 26.33 8.82
CA ALA A 314 0.90 27.14 9.39
C ALA A 314 1.56 26.52 10.66
N LEU A 315 0.86 25.65 11.40
CA LEU A 315 1.37 24.99 12.60
C LEU A 315 1.18 23.46 12.57
N LYS A 316 -0.05 23.00 12.49
CA LYS A 316 -0.47 21.61 12.24
C LYS A 316 -1.75 21.68 11.42
N GLY A 317 -1.90 20.76 10.48
CA GLY A 317 -3.17 20.66 9.77
C GLY A 317 -4.29 20.34 10.77
N ILE A 318 -5.22 21.25 10.94
CA ILE A 318 -6.40 21.10 11.79
C ILE A 318 -7.63 21.50 10.99
N LEU A 319 -8.61 20.60 10.91
CA LEU A 319 -9.96 20.88 10.48
C LEU A 319 -10.86 20.86 11.72
N SER A 320 -11.21 22.02 12.23
CA SER A 320 -12.07 22.11 13.42
C SER A 320 -13.49 21.62 13.14
N LYS A 321 -14.23 21.25 14.21
CA LYS A 321 -15.64 20.89 14.12
C LYS A 321 -16.46 22.01 13.44
N SER A 322 -16.24 23.26 13.81
CA SER A 322 -16.95 24.42 13.23
C SER A 322 -16.68 24.56 11.73
N GLN A 323 -15.39 24.49 11.33
CA GLN A 323 -15.04 24.54 9.91
C GLN A 323 -15.69 23.40 9.12
N LEU A 324 -15.64 22.16 9.63
CA LEU A 324 -16.27 21.02 8.97
C LEU A 324 -17.79 21.22 8.86
N SER A 325 -18.42 21.74 9.91
CA SER A 325 -19.86 22.01 9.94
C SER A 325 -20.32 23.06 8.92
N GLU A 326 -19.47 24.03 8.62
CA GLU A 326 -19.75 25.14 7.71
C GLU A 326 -19.48 24.80 6.23
N ILE A 327 -18.71 23.74 5.95
CA ILE A 327 -18.48 23.31 4.56
C ILE A 327 -19.83 22.89 3.96
N ALA A 328 -20.17 23.52 2.85
CA ALA A 328 -21.42 23.25 2.16
C ALA A 328 -21.21 22.23 1.03
N PHE A 329 -22.08 21.23 0.98
CA PHE A 329 -22.03 20.12 0.02
C PHE A 329 -23.35 20.01 -0.74
N PRO A 330 -23.35 19.44 -1.96
CA PRO A 330 -24.57 19.12 -2.69
C PRO A 330 -25.32 17.95 -2.02
N PHE A 331 -26.66 18.06 -1.93
CA PHE A 331 -27.52 17.02 -1.36
C PHE A 331 -28.63 16.66 -2.36
N PRO A 332 -28.43 15.65 -3.21
CA PRO A 332 -29.44 15.15 -4.11
C PRO A 332 -30.59 14.43 -3.36
N PRO A 333 -31.74 14.16 -4.02
CA PRO A 333 -32.83 13.42 -3.42
C PRO A 333 -32.43 12.08 -2.81
N ILE A 334 -33.01 11.73 -1.65
CA ILE A 334 -32.67 10.51 -0.90
C ILE A 334 -32.82 9.25 -1.75
N THR A 335 -33.80 9.18 -2.63
CA THR A 335 -34.01 8.01 -3.53
C THR A 335 -32.83 7.74 -4.46
N LEU A 336 -32.12 8.76 -4.91
CA LEU A 336 -30.89 8.62 -5.69
C LEU A 336 -29.71 8.19 -4.82
N GLN A 337 -29.64 8.68 -3.58
CA GLN A 337 -28.63 8.28 -2.61
C GLN A 337 -28.79 6.79 -2.26
N GLU A 338 -29.99 6.30 -2.01
CA GLU A 338 -30.33 4.90 -1.76
C GLU A 338 -29.99 4.00 -2.96
N GLN A 339 -30.28 4.46 -4.17
CA GLN A 339 -29.89 3.75 -5.40
C GLN A 339 -28.36 3.60 -5.49
N PHE A 340 -27.62 4.65 -5.17
CA PHE A 340 -26.16 4.60 -5.13
C PHE A 340 -25.65 3.70 -4.02
N ALA A 341 -26.21 3.77 -2.81
CA ALA A 341 -25.83 2.93 -1.68
C ALA A 341 -25.98 1.44 -2.02
N THR A 342 -27.10 1.05 -2.64
CA THR A 342 -27.32 -0.34 -3.12
C THR A 342 -26.23 -0.79 -4.10
N PHE A 343 -25.81 0.09 -5.02
CA PHE A 343 -24.74 -0.21 -5.96
C PHE A 343 -23.38 -0.36 -5.25
N VAL A 344 -23.07 0.50 -4.28
CA VAL A 344 -21.84 0.41 -3.48
C VAL A 344 -21.78 -0.91 -2.72
N GLU A 345 -22.86 -1.29 -2.03
CA GLU A 345 -22.94 -2.54 -1.28
C GLU A 345 -22.68 -3.79 -2.15
N GLN A 346 -23.27 -3.81 -3.35
CA GLN A 346 -23.04 -4.90 -4.30
C GLN A 346 -21.58 -4.95 -4.77
N THR A 347 -21.00 -3.78 -5.02
CA THR A 347 -19.59 -3.67 -5.42
C THR A 347 -18.65 -4.07 -4.28
N ASP A 348 -18.94 -3.69 -3.04
CA ASP A 348 -18.13 -4.04 -1.88
C ASP A 348 -18.18 -5.55 -1.58
N LYS A 349 -19.32 -6.23 -1.79
CA LYS A 349 -19.39 -7.70 -1.77
C LYS A 349 -18.46 -8.33 -2.82
N SER A 350 -18.42 -7.75 -4.02
CA SER A 350 -17.52 -8.21 -5.08
C SER A 350 -16.04 -7.97 -4.73
N LYS A 351 -15.71 -6.79 -4.16
CA LYS A 351 -14.35 -6.49 -3.68
C LYS A 351 -13.90 -7.48 -2.60
N LEU A 352 -14.77 -7.81 -1.65
CA LEU A 352 -14.48 -8.76 -0.58
C LEU A 352 -14.15 -10.15 -1.14
N ALA A 353 -14.90 -10.62 -2.12
CA ALA A 353 -14.65 -11.91 -2.79
C ALA A 353 -13.30 -11.90 -3.54
N VAL A 354 -13.00 -10.83 -4.28
CA VAL A 354 -11.71 -10.67 -4.98
C VAL A 354 -10.55 -10.65 -3.99
N GLN A 355 -10.70 -9.94 -2.88
CA GLN A 355 -9.68 -9.80 -1.85
C GLN A 355 -9.37 -11.12 -1.15
N LYS A 356 -10.41 -11.90 -0.83
CA LYS A 356 -10.24 -13.24 -0.28
C LYS A 356 -9.45 -14.13 -1.24
N GLY A 357 -9.81 -14.13 -2.52
CA GLY A 357 -9.07 -14.88 -3.54
C GLY A 357 -7.62 -14.40 -3.72
N LEU A 358 -7.36 -13.08 -3.58
CA LEU A 358 -6.01 -12.53 -3.59
C LEU A 358 -5.17 -13.06 -2.43
N GLN A 359 -5.69 -13.04 -1.21
CA GLN A 359 -5.02 -13.59 -0.03
C GLN A 359 -4.71 -15.08 -0.17
N GLU A 360 -5.64 -15.86 -0.70
CA GLU A 360 -5.44 -17.31 -0.96
C GLU A 360 -4.31 -17.54 -1.97
N LEU A 361 -4.24 -16.73 -3.05
CA LEU A 361 -3.16 -16.81 -4.04
C LEU A 361 -1.78 -16.42 -3.46
N GLU A 362 -1.72 -15.39 -2.62
CA GLU A 362 -0.48 -14.99 -1.94
C GLU A 362 0.03 -16.07 -0.98
N ILE A 363 -0.87 -16.69 -0.22
CA ILE A 363 -0.53 -17.83 0.66
C ILE A 363 -0.05 -19.02 -0.17
N LEU A 364 -0.73 -19.35 -1.27
CA LEU A 364 -0.34 -20.43 -2.16
C LEU A 364 1.04 -20.17 -2.77
N LYS A 365 1.30 -18.96 -3.27
CA LYS A 365 2.61 -18.57 -3.80
C LYS A 365 3.71 -18.77 -2.78
N LYS A 366 3.50 -18.27 -1.56
CA LYS A 366 4.46 -18.39 -0.46
C LYS A 366 4.71 -19.86 -0.10
N SER A 367 3.69 -20.69 -0.03
CA SER A 367 3.79 -22.12 0.26
C SER A 367 4.59 -22.86 -0.82
N LEU A 368 4.31 -22.59 -2.09
CA LEU A 368 5.05 -23.21 -3.21
C LEU A 368 6.52 -22.76 -3.24
N MET A 369 6.79 -21.48 -3.01
CA MET A 369 8.16 -20.98 -2.90
C MET A 369 8.92 -21.69 -1.79
N GLN A 370 8.30 -21.87 -0.62
CA GLN A 370 8.90 -22.63 0.49
C GLN A 370 9.13 -24.11 0.14
N GLN A 371 8.18 -24.73 -0.54
CA GLN A 371 8.31 -26.13 -0.98
C GLN A 371 9.47 -26.34 -1.97
N TYR A 372 9.62 -25.42 -2.93
CA TYR A 372 10.64 -25.56 -3.98
C TYR A 372 12.03 -25.13 -3.50
N PHE A 373 12.10 -24.04 -2.75
CA PHE A 373 13.35 -23.34 -2.44
C PHE A 373 13.71 -23.36 -0.94
N GLY A 374 12.78 -23.63 -0.05
CA GLY A 374 13.01 -23.70 1.39
C GLY A 374 13.89 -24.85 1.86
#